data_d21de5c80d3312363aab74508f4d742a
#
_entry.id   d21de5c80d3312363aab74508f4d742a
#
_cell.length_a   1.000
_cell.length_b   1.000
_cell.length_c   1.000
_cell.angle_alpha   90.00
_cell.angle_beta   90.00
_cell.angle_gamma   90.00
#
_symmetry.space_group_name_H-M   'P 1'
#
loop_
_entity.id
_entity.type
_entity.pdbx_description
1 polymer ?
#
loop_
_entity_poly.entity_id
_entity_poly.type
_entity_poly.pdbx_seq_one_letter_code
_entity_poly.pdbx_strand_id
1 'polypeptide(L)'
;MGILAEALSLQLKEKGIKHSVHGDNKEGVMMAQQLPNVKIPVTILFLTDDKTNSVSIRFYNLYKMEDDEINGNLFFLLNQMNLRYRWGKVILDDKDIVLAMDAMVTPFSITETCIQMSVYGAQMADEIYTSLEKLKYKL
;
A
#
# COMPACT_ATOMS: atom_id res chain seq x y z
N MET A 1 18.25 9.68 -9.30
CA MET A 1 17.21 9.63 -8.25
C MET A 1 16.60 11.01 -8.12
N GLY A 2 15.27 11.10 -8.07
CA GLY A 2 14.58 12.37 -7.93
C GLY A 2 14.67 12.95 -6.53
N ILE A 3 14.27 14.20 -6.39
CA ILE A 3 14.35 14.92 -5.11
C ILE A 3 13.48 14.28 -4.04
N LEU A 4 12.24 13.90 -4.38
CA LEU A 4 11.32 13.30 -3.42
C LEU A 4 11.79 11.93 -2.93
N ALA A 5 12.22 11.07 -3.86
CA ALA A 5 12.72 9.74 -3.51
C ALA A 5 13.99 9.83 -2.66
N GLU A 6 14.88 10.74 -2.99
CA GLU A 6 16.11 10.96 -2.23
C GLU A 6 15.80 11.44 -0.82
N ALA A 7 14.92 12.43 -0.68
CA ALA A 7 14.51 12.94 0.64
C ALA A 7 13.90 11.82 1.48
N LEU A 8 13.01 11.02 0.90
CA LEU A 8 12.38 9.91 1.60
C LEU A 8 13.41 8.88 2.05
N SER A 9 14.27 8.44 1.14
CA SER A 9 15.27 7.41 1.44
C SER A 9 16.25 7.86 2.53
N LEU A 10 16.76 9.08 2.44
CA LEU A 10 17.69 9.62 3.44
C LEU A 10 17.04 9.71 4.82
N GLN A 11 15.81 10.23 4.89
CA GLN A 11 15.10 10.39 6.15
C GLN A 11 14.69 9.06 6.78
N LEU A 12 14.30 8.08 5.98
CA LEU A 12 14.04 6.72 6.47
C LEU A 12 15.31 6.10 7.05
N LYS A 13 16.43 6.30 6.38
CA LYS A 13 17.72 5.81 6.86
C LYS A 13 18.10 6.45 8.18
N GLU A 14 17.92 7.75 8.32
CA GLU A 14 18.19 8.48 9.57
C GLU A 14 17.33 7.97 10.73
N LYS A 15 16.10 7.56 10.45
CA LYS A 15 15.17 7.00 11.44
C LYS A 15 15.42 5.52 11.72
N GLY A 16 16.37 4.90 11.02
CA GLY A 16 16.66 3.49 11.19
C GLY A 16 15.61 2.57 10.57
N ILE A 17 14.81 3.06 9.64
CA ILE A 17 13.77 2.27 8.96
C ILE A 17 14.38 1.59 7.75
N LYS A 18 14.37 0.26 7.78
CA LYS A 18 14.92 -0.57 6.71
C LYS A 18 14.08 -0.45 5.46
N HIS A 19 14.71 -0.17 4.33
CA HIS A 19 14.06 -0.02 3.04
C HIS A 19 15.04 -0.30 1.90
N SER A 20 14.53 -0.37 0.68
CA SER A 20 15.34 -0.49 -0.54
C SER A 20 14.83 0.48 -1.59
N VAL A 21 15.67 0.81 -2.56
CA VAL A 21 15.34 1.75 -3.63
C VAL A 21 15.25 0.98 -4.94
N HIS A 22 14.21 1.22 -5.72
CA HIS A 22 13.87 0.47 -6.93
C HIS A 22 13.46 1.39 -8.07
N GLY A 23 13.39 0.81 -9.28
CA GLY A 23 13.01 1.52 -10.49
C GLY A 23 14.22 1.98 -11.30
N ASP A 24 14.02 2.21 -12.60
CA ASP A 24 15.08 2.60 -13.50
C ASP A 24 15.72 3.93 -13.09
N ASN A 25 14.91 4.87 -12.63
CA ASN A 25 15.35 6.17 -12.13
C ASN A 25 15.39 6.22 -10.60
N LYS A 26 15.28 5.07 -9.94
CA LYS A 26 15.25 4.94 -8.47
C LYS A 26 14.19 5.82 -7.81
N GLU A 27 13.02 5.89 -8.43
CA GLU A 27 11.87 6.65 -7.92
C GLU A 27 11.01 5.85 -6.93
N GLY A 28 11.26 4.55 -6.82
CA GLY A 28 10.53 3.66 -5.91
C GLY A 28 11.31 3.38 -4.64
N VAL A 29 10.64 3.51 -3.50
CA VAL A 29 11.18 3.14 -2.19
C VAL A 29 10.27 2.05 -1.62
N MET A 30 10.85 0.92 -1.22
CA MET A 30 10.08 -0.25 -0.77
C MET A 30 10.46 -0.64 0.64
N MET A 31 9.47 -1.08 1.41
CA MET A 31 9.70 -1.67 2.72
C MET A 31 8.72 -2.82 2.96
N ALA A 32 9.07 -3.70 3.88
CA ALA A 32 8.22 -4.81 4.28
C ALA A 32 7.55 -4.47 5.61
N GLN A 33 6.29 -4.87 5.76
CA GLN A 33 5.51 -4.64 6.97
C GLN A 33 4.79 -5.91 7.38
N GLN A 34 5.00 -6.37 8.62
CA GLN A 34 4.25 -7.49 9.16
C GLN A 34 2.92 -6.98 9.69
N LEU A 35 1.83 -7.65 9.28
CA LEU A 35 0.49 -7.35 9.77
C LEU A 35 0.05 -8.42 10.78
N PRO A 36 -0.81 -8.06 11.78
CA PRO A 36 -1.18 -8.99 12.85
C PRO A 36 -1.82 -10.29 12.37
N ASN A 37 -2.68 -10.23 11.34
CA ASN A 37 -3.44 -11.38 10.88
C ASN A 37 -2.95 -11.95 9.55
N VAL A 38 -1.85 -11.47 9.03
CA VAL A 38 -1.29 -11.90 7.74
C VAL A 38 0.01 -12.62 7.98
N LYS A 39 0.14 -13.84 7.44
CA LYS A 39 1.30 -14.71 7.68
C LYS A 39 2.58 -14.21 7.01
N ILE A 40 2.44 -13.63 5.83
CA ILE A 40 3.57 -13.15 5.03
C ILE A 40 3.61 -11.63 5.09
N PRO A 41 4.77 -11.01 5.28
CA PRO A 41 4.85 -9.55 5.28
C PRO A 41 4.31 -8.96 3.99
N VAL A 42 3.54 -7.87 4.09
CA VAL A 42 3.13 -7.11 2.91
C VAL A 42 4.29 -6.21 2.47
N THR A 43 4.31 -5.90 1.18
CA THR A 43 5.29 -4.98 0.60
C THR A 43 4.64 -3.63 0.41
N ILE A 44 5.25 -2.59 0.96
CA ILE A 44 4.77 -1.22 0.77
C ILE A 44 5.71 -0.54 -0.22
N LEU A 45 5.16 -0.10 -1.34
CA LEU A 45 5.88 0.66 -2.36
C LEU A 45 5.47 2.12 -2.29
N PHE A 46 6.46 3.00 -2.16
CA PHE A 46 6.29 4.45 -2.29
C PHE A 46 6.88 4.85 -3.62
N LEU A 47 6.02 5.25 -4.56
CA LEU A 47 6.43 5.66 -5.89
C LEU A 47 6.28 7.18 -6.01
N THR A 48 7.40 7.87 -6.14
CA THR A 48 7.43 9.33 -6.17
C THR A 48 7.34 9.88 -7.59
N ASP A 49 6.75 11.06 -7.71
CA ASP A 49 6.70 11.81 -8.97
C ASP A 49 7.03 13.28 -8.67
N ASP A 50 8.25 13.68 -9.06
CA ASP A 50 8.73 15.05 -8.82
C ASP A 50 7.96 16.08 -9.65
N LYS A 51 7.41 15.69 -10.80
CA LYS A 51 6.66 16.60 -11.67
C LYS A 51 5.36 17.04 -11.05
N THR A 52 4.69 16.12 -10.35
CA THR A 52 3.39 16.41 -9.72
C THR A 52 3.51 16.65 -8.21
N ASN A 53 4.72 16.52 -7.66
CA ASN A 53 4.95 16.61 -6.21
C ASN A 53 4.02 15.67 -5.45
N SER A 54 4.07 14.40 -5.81
CA SER A 54 3.18 13.40 -5.23
C SER A 54 3.90 12.10 -4.96
N VAL A 55 3.28 11.27 -4.12
CA VAL A 55 3.70 9.92 -3.86
C VAL A 55 2.49 9.00 -3.96
N SER A 56 2.65 7.90 -4.68
CA SER A 56 1.69 6.80 -4.74
C SER A 56 2.15 5.74 -3.76
N ILE A 57 1.26 5.30 -2.89
CA ILE A 57 1.55 4.30 -1.88
C ILE A 57 0.74 3.07 -2.20
N ARG A 58 1.41 1.93 -2.35
CA ARG A 58 0.76 0.67 -2.74
C ARG A 58 1.19 -0.43 -1.78
N PHE A 59 0.21 -1.17 -1.26
CA PHE A 59 0.43 -2.36 -0.45
C PHE A 59 0.25 -3.58 -1.34
N TYR A 60 1.34 -4.27 -1.62
CA TYR A 60 1.39 -5.49 -2.43
C TYR A 60 1.54 -6.72 -1.55
N ASN A 61 1.31 -7.89 -2.13
CA ASN A 61 1.36 -9.18 -1.45
C ASN A 61 0.34 -9.27 -0.32
N LEU A 62 -0.76 -8.52 -0.45
CA LEU A 62 -1.81 -8.50 0.55
C LEU A 62 -2.71 -9.72 0.44
N TYR A 63 -3.21 -10.00 -0.76
CA TYR A 63 -4.09 -11.14 -0.99
C TYR A 63 -4.15 -11.47 -2.47
N LYS A 64 -4.16 -12.78 -2.78
CA LYS A 64 -4.29 -13.25 -4.16
C LYS A 64 -5.59 -14.02 -4.31
N MET A 65 -6.38 -13.66 -5.32
CA MET A 65 -7.65 -14.30 -5.62
C MET A 65 -7.46 -15.43 -6.62
N GLU A 66 -8.25 -16.49 -6.48
CA GLU A 66 -8.36 -17.52 -7.50
C GLU A 66 -9.42 -17.10 -8.52
N ASP A 67 -9.40 -17.69 -9.73
CA ASP A 67 -10.31 -17.29 -10.81
C ASP A 67 -11.79 -17.40 -10.40
N ASP A 68 -12.17 -18.46 -9.69
CA ASP A 68 -13.55 -18.68 -9.25
C ASP A 68 -13.97 -17.77 -8.09
N GLU A 69 -13.01 -17.15 -7.42
CA GLU A 69 -13.27 -16.19 -6.34
C GLU A 69 -13.53 -14.78 -6.87
N ILE A 70 -13.19 -14.52 -8.12
CA ILE A 70 -13.41 -13.23 -8.77
C ILE A 70 -14.83 -13.24 -9.33
N ASN A 71 -15.78 -12.77 -8.54
CA ASN A 71 -17.21 -12.85 -8.81
C ASN A 71 -17.95 -11.66 -8.21
N GLY A 72 -19.29 -11.66 -8.34
CA GLY A 72 -20.12 -10.56 -7.84
C GLY A 72 -20.00 -10.31 -6.35
N ASN A 73 -19.82 -11.37 -5.54
CA ASN A 73 -19.66 -11.20 -4.09
C ASN A 73 -18.37 -10.45 -3.76
N LEU A 74 -17.28 -10.75 -4.48
CA LEU A 74 -16.04 -10.01 -4.30
C LEU A 74 -16.22 -8.54 -4.68
N PHE A 75 -16.81 -8.27 -5.84
CA PHE A 75 -17.00 -6.88 -6.30
C PHE A 75 -17.88 -6.09 -5.35
N PHE A 76 -18.91 -6.71 -4.80
CA PHE A 76 -19.76 -6.08 -3.80
C PHE A 76 -18.95 -5.73 -2.54
N LEU A 77 -18.12 -6.66 -2.05
CA LEU A 77 -17.29 -6.44 -0.88
C LEU A 77 -16.29 -5.30 -1.10
N LEU A 78 -15.60 -5.31 -2.25
CA LEU A 78 -14.64 -4.26 -2.57
C LEU A 78 -15.32 -2.88 -2.64
N ASN A 79 -16.50 -2.82 -3.23
CA ASN A 79 -17.26 -1.57 -3.31
C ASN A 79 -17.63 -1.07 -1.91
N GLN A 80 -18.07 -1.95 -1.01
CA GLN A 80 -18.41 -1.58 0.36
C GLN A 80 -17.17 -1.05 1.10
N MET A 81 -16.03 -1.69 0.95
CA MET A 81 -14.78 -1.21 1.53
C MET A 81 -14.42 0.18 1.01
N ASN A 82 -14.50 0.38 -0.30
CA ASN A 82 -14.13 1.65 -0.92
C ASN A 82 -15.06 2.80 -0.55
N LEU A 83 -16.31 2.50 -0.24
CA LEU A 83 -17.24 3.49 0.29
C LEU A 83 -16.89 3.91 1.72
N ARG A 84 -16.36 2.97 2.51
CA ARG A 84 -16.04 3.20 3.91
C ARG A 84 -14.69 3.88 4.11
N TYR A 85 -13.67 3.48 3.32
CA TYR A 85 -12.31 4.00 3.51
C TYR A 85 -12.14 5.39 2.92
N ARG A 86 -11.58 6.29 3.72
CA ARG A 86 -11.31 7.67 3.30
C ARG A 86 -9.99 7.80 2.55
N TRP A 87 -8.93 7.20 3.10
CA TRP A 87 -7.57 7.47 2.64
C TRP A 87 -7.07 6.49 1.60
N GLY A 88 -7.64 5.32 1.53
CA GLY A 88 -7.19 4.28 0.62
C GLY A 88 -8.31 3.67 -0.17
N LYS A 89 -7.93 3.00 -1.28
CA LYS A 89 -8.87 2.26 -2.13
C LYS A 89 -8.34 0.86 -2.35
N VAL A 90 -9.23 -0.10 -2.35
CA VAL A 90 -8.93 -1.51 -2.59
C VAL A 90 -9.14 -1.79 -4.06
N ILE A 91 -8.09 -2.26 -4.71
CA ILE A 91 -8.09 -2.48 -6.15
C ILE A 91 -7.87 -3.96 -6.43
N LEU A 92 -8.62 -4.50 -7.38
CA LEU A 92 -8.32 -5.81 -7.95
C LEU A 92 -7.48 -5.57 -9.21
N ASP A 93 -6.21 -5.99 -9.16
CA ASP A 93 -5.27 -5.89 -10.26
C ASP A 93 -4.94 -7.31 -10.72
N ASP A 94 -5.53 -7.72 -11.83
CA ASP A 94 -5.55 -9.11 -12.30
C ASP A 94 -6.13 -10.01 -11.19
N LYS A 95 -5.30 -10.74 -10.48
CA LYS A 95 -5.72 -11.60 -9.36
C LYS A 95 -5.29 -11.07 -7.99
N ASP A 96 -4.55 -9.98 -7.97
CA ASP A 96 -4.01 -9.43 -6.74
C ASP A 96 -4.90 -8.33 -6.18
N ILE A 97 -5.10 -8.39 -4.86
CA ILE A 97 -5.75 -7.31 -4.14
C ILE A 97 -4.67 -6.34 -3.67
N VAL A 98 -4.80 -5.10 -4.07
CA VAL A 98 -3.83 -4.04 -3.77
C VAL A 98 -4.54 -2.93 -3.02
N LEU A 99 -3.93 -2.43 -1.96
CA LEU A 99 -4.39 -1.21 -1.28
C LEU A 99 -3.60 -0.04 -1.86
N ALA A 100 -4.32 0.98 -2.31
CA ALA A 100 -3.75 2.12 -3.02
C ALA A 100 -4.10 3.43 -2.33
N MET A 101 -3.10 4.29 -2.13
CA MET A 101 -3.26 5.63 -1.58
C MET A 101 -2.36 6.57 -2.36
N ASP A 102 -2.78 7.83 -2.47
CA ASP A 102 -1.97 8.86 -3.12
C ASP A 102 -1.98 10.10 -2.24
N ALA A 103 -0.88 10.84 -2.25
CA ALA A 103 -0.76 12.07 -1.49
C ALA A 103 0.11 13.08 -2.21
N MET A 104 -0.22 14.36 -2.04
CA MET A 104 0.65 15.44 -2.47
C MET A 104 1.65 15.72 -1.36
N VAL A 105 2.91 15.88 -1.72
CA VAL A 105 4.00 15.99 -0.75
C VAL A 105 5.05 17.00 -1.22
N THR A 106 5.91 17.36 -0.28
CA THR A 106 7.14 18.12 -0.55
C THR A 106 8.33 17.32 -0.03
N PRO A 107 9.57 17.69 -0.37
CA PRO A 107 10.74 17.04 0.23
C PRO A 107 10.77 17.09 1.76
N PHE A 108 10.08 18.09 2.35
CA PHE A 108 10.01 18.24 3.81
C PHE A 108 8.91 17.39 4.45
N SER A 109 7.81 17.14 3.71
CA SER A 109 6.65 16.44 4.27
C SER A 109 6.55 14.96 3.88
N ILE A 110 7.30 14.53 2.88
CA ILE A 110 7.11 13.20 2.28
C ILE A 110 7.30 12.07 3.30
N THR A 111 8.32 12.13 4.13
CA THR A 111 8.63 11.04 5.04
C THR A 111 7.53 10.87 6.08
N GLU A 112 7.10 11.96 6.70
CA GLU A 112 6.04 11.90 7.70
C GLU A 112 4.71 11.44 7.09
N THR A 113 4.39 11.95 5.89
CA THR A 113 3.20 11.51 5.15
C THR A 113 3.25 10.03 4.86
N CYS A 114 4.37 9.53 4.36
CA CYS A 114 4.52 8.10 4.06
C CYS A 114 4.41 7.24 5.32
N ILE A 115 5.00 7.68 6.43
CA ILE A 115 4.91 6.94 7.71
C ILE A 115 3.47 6.91 8.20
N GLN A 116 2.78 8.04 8.23
CA GLN A 116 1.38 8.11 8.66
C GLN A 116 0.47 7.27 7.77
N MET A 117 0.62 7.39 6.45
CA MET A 117 -0.19 6.62 5.51
C MET A 117 0.11 5.12 5.62
N SER A 118 1.34 4.75 5.94
CA SER A 118 1.69 3.34 6.17
C SER A 118 1.01 2.79 7.42
N VAL A 119 0.88 3.58 8.47
CA VAL A 119 0.17 3.17 9.69
C VAL A 119 -1.32 2.96 9.40
N TYR A 120 -1.98 3.92 8.76
CA TYR A 120 -3.38 3.79 8.37
C TYR A 120 -3.57 2.64 7.38
N GLY A 121 -2.67 2.54 6.41
CA GLY A 121 -2.70 1.48 5.41
C GLY A 121 -2.53 0.10 6.02
N ALA A 122 -1.67 -0.06 7.01
CA ALA A 122 -1.49 -1.33 7.70
C ALA A 122 -2.77 -1.78 8.40
N GLN A 123 -3.48 -0.85 9.05
CA GLN A 123 -4.77 -1.13 9.69
C GLN A 123 -5.82 -1.55 8.64
N MET A 124 -5.92 -0.80 7.55
CA MET A 124 -6.83 -1.13 6.46
C MET A 124 -6.48 -2.48 5.83
N ALA A 125 -5.20 -2.72 5.56
CA ALA A 125 -4.75 -3.96 4.93
C ALA A 125 -5.09 -5.18 5.78
N ASP A 126 -4.94 -5.08 7.10
CA ASP A 126 -5.28 -6.15 8.01
C ASP A 126 -6.80 -6.44 8.01
N GLU A 127 -7.62 -5.40 7.99
CA GLU A 127 -9.09 -5.53 7.88
C GLU A 127 -9.49 -6.13 6.52
N ILE A 128 -8.85 -5.70 5.45
CA ILE A 128 -9.10 -6.22 4.10
C ILE A 128 -8.81 -7.71 4.05
N TYR A 129 -7.65 -8.10 4.56
CA TYR A 129 -7.25 -9.51 4.60
C TYR A 129 -8.29 -10.35 5.37
N THR A 130 -8.66 -9.90 6.56
CA THR A 130 -9.64 -10.60 7.41
C THR A 130 -10.99 -10.71 6.70
N SER A 131 -11.45 -9.65 6.04
CA SER A 131 -12.72 -9.65 5.32
C SER A 131 -12.70 -10.60 4.12
N LEU A 132 -11.59 -10.65 3.39
CA LEU A 132 -11.43 -11.58 2.27
C LEU A 132 -11.39 -13.03 2.74
N GLU A 133 -10.72 -13.29 3.86
CA GLU A 133 -10.71 -14.63 4.46
C GLU A 133 -12.13 -15.07 4.86
N LYS A 134 -12.91 -14.17 5.44
CA LYS A 134 -14.31 -14.45 5.78
C LYS A 134 -15.14 -14.75 4.54
N LEU A 135 -14.94 -13.99 3.48
CA LEU A 135 -15.65 -14.22 2.22
C LEU A 135 -15.29 -15.58 1.63
N LYS A 136 -14.00 -15.92 1.60
CA LYS A 136 -13.50 -17.17 1.04
C LYS A 136 -14.01 -18.39 1.79
N TYR A 137 -13.98 -18.35 3.12
CA TYR A 137 -14.35 -19.48 3.97
C TYR A 137 -15.76 -19.38 4.53
N LYS A 138 -16.50 -18.34 4.17
CA LYS A 138 -17.88 -18.12 4.63
C LYS A 138 -18.00 -18.12 6.16
N LEU A 139 -17.03 -17.50 6.79
CA LEU A 139 -16.98 -17.38 8.26
C LEU A 139 -17.94 -16.34 8.82
#